data_800c31951aee5300bcbd2a9fa2836077
#
_entry.id   800c31951aee5300bcbd2a9fa2836077
#
_cell.length_a   1.000
_cell.length_b   1.000
_cell.length_c   1.000
_cell.angle_alpha   90.00
_cell.angle_beta   90.00
_cell.angle_gamma   90.00
#
_symmetry.space_group_name_H-M   'P 1'
#
loop_
_entity.id
_entity.type
_entity.pdbx_description
1 polymer ?
#
loop_
_entity_poly.entity_id
_entity_poly.type
_entity_poly.pdbx_seq_one_letter_code
_entity_poly.pdbx_strand_id
1 'polypeptide(L)'
;MKRIYDFSRSPAVRNYTISDMQALKGSGTVLSMANPANREEISACVEAGIDLFVIGSDQLEDVAELAPTTFRGAGSAWSQFGTTAEIMDHAFDAMRRGADLYYTLRSLETMEALANEGIPVQSHIGLIPTFSHYHNGLRAWGRTADEAMEIFRTLKRMEEVGVIAVEAECIAEEVLEAINLKTSVLTFSLGSGKAGDAIFSFVADVCGDESEEDSPPKHAHAFGNIGRLRRQMREERIGALTEFHEEVRRGNFPYPATNIAMKPGEKN
;
A
#
# COMPACT_ATOMS: atom_id res chain seq x y z
N MET A 1 14.72 1.37 -16.38
CA MET A 1 14.92 -0.02 -15.88
C MET A 1 16.37 -0.23 -15.50
N LYS A 2 16.63 -0.62 -14.25
CA LYS A 2 17.96 -0.84 -13.69
C LYS A 2 18.17 -2.33 -13.40
N ARG A 3 19.32 -2.86 -13.82
CA ARG A 3 19.76 -4.20 -13.41
C ARG A 3 20.42 -4.10 -12.04
N ILE A 4 19.93 -4.88 -11.09
CA ILE A 4 20.44 -4.95 -9.72
C ILE A 4 20.65 -6.41 -9.31
N TYR A 5 21.28 -6.60 -8.17
CA TYR A 5 21.12 -7.82 -7.38
C TYR A 5 20.22 -7.49 -6.19
N ASP A 6 19.16 -8.26 -6.00
CA ASP A 6 18.31 -8.12 -4.82
C ASP A 6 19.03 -8.65 -3.56
N PHE A 7 18.39 -8.52 -2.41
CA PHE A 7 18.99 -8.97 -1.14
C PHE A 7 19.13 -10.50 -1.03
N SER A 8 18.49 -11.27 -1.90
CA SER A 8 18.71 -12.72 -2.03
C SER A 8 19.94 -13.06 -2.90
N ARG A 9 20.64 -12.04 -3.44
CA ARG A 9 21.70 -12.14 -4.44
C ARG A 9 21.24 -12.66 -5.80
N SER A 10 19.94 -12.58 -6.09
CA SER A 10 19.39 -12.92 -7.39
C SER A 10 19.45 -11.70 -8.33
N PRO A 11 19.81 -11.91 -9.62
CA PRO A 11 19.69 -10.83 -10.61
C PRO A 11 18.23 -10.36 -10.72
N ALA A 12 18.01 -9.06 -10.61
CA ALA A 12 16.69 -8.46 -10.71
C ALA A 12 16.73 -7.19 -11.58
N VAL A 13 15.57 -6.73 -11.98
CA VAL A 13 15.39 -5.47 -12.69
C VAL A 13 14.40 -4.63 -11.92
N ARG A 14 14.70 -3.35 -11.72
CA ARG A 14 13.78 -2.38 -11.10
C ARG A 14 13.60 -1.17 -12.02
N ASN A 15 12.39 -0.62 -11.97
CA ASN A 15 12.10 0.68 -12.61
C ASN A 15 12.91 1.80 -11.94
N TYR A 16 12.94 1.83 -10.61
CA TYR A 16 13.71 2.76 -9.78
C TYR A 16 14.58 2.01 -8.77
N THR A 17 15.65 2.64 -8.35
CA THR A 17 16.44 2.28 -7.16
C THR A 17 16.31 3.41 -6.14
N ILE A 18 16.72 3.18 -4.89
CA ILE A 18 16.80 4.23 -3.85
C ILE A 18 17.65 5.41 -4.36
N SER A 19 18.77 5.12 -5.00
CA SER A 19 19.67 6.15 -5.57
C SER A 19 19.00 6.95 -6.69
N ASP A 20 18.18 6.32 -7.56
CA ASP A 20 17.43 7.04 -8.59
C ASP A 20 16.43 8.01 -7.95
N MET A 21 15.68 7.56 -6.94
CA MET A 21 14.71 8.41 -6.23
C MET A 21 15.38 9.57 -5.49
N GLN A 22 16.52 9.30 -4.83
CA GLN A 22 17.31 10.36 -4.17
C GLN A 22 17.85 11.39 -5.19
N ALA A 23 18.24 10.95 -6.39
CA ALA A 23 18.67 11.86 -7.45
C ALA A 23 17.53 12.69 -8.04
N LEU A 24 16.28 12.23 -7.96
CA LEU A 24 15.10 12.97 -8.38
C LEU A 24 14.67 14.02 -7.35
N LYS A 25 15.08 13.89 -6.09
CA LYS A 25 14.70 14.81 -5.01
C LYS A 25 15.04 16.25 -5.37
N GLY A 26 14.05 17.12 -5.34
CA GLY A 26 14.20 18.54 -5.71
C GLY A 26 14.28 18.82 -7.22
N SER A 27 14.19 17.79 -8.09
CA SER A 27 14.19 17.99 -9.55
C SER A 27 12.86 18.49 -10.11
N GLY A 28 11.79 18.45 -9.33
CA GLY A 28 10.43 18.71 -9.78
C GLY A 28 9.70 17.46 -10.32
N THR A 29 10.38 16.31 -10.42
CA THR A 29 9.75 15.03 -10.74
C THR A 29 9.17 14.40 -9.49
N VAL A 30 7.89 14.10 -9.51
CA VAL A 30 7.16 13.44 -8.41
C VAL A 30 6.66 12.09 -8.91
N LEU A 31 6.89 11.04 -8.14
CA LEU A 31 6.49 9.68 -8.48
C LEU A 31 5.09 9.37 -7.96
N SER A 32 4.40 8.44 -8.61
CA SER A 32 3.15 7.86 -8.12
C SER A 32 3.42 6.63 -7.26
N MET A 33 2.72 6.49 -6.12
CA MET A 33 2.85 5.36 -5.23
C MET A 33 1.46 4.84 -4.84
N ALA A 34 1.28 3.52 -4.83
CA ALA A 34 0.01 2.91 -4.47
C ALA A 34 0.19 1.69 -3.56
N ASN A 35 -0.91 1.35 -2.86
CA ASN A 35 -1.03 0.15 -2.04
C ASN A 35 -2.08 -0.78 -2.64
N PRO A 36 -1.71 -1.68 -3.59
CA PRO A 36 -2.64 -2.68 -4.10
C PRO A 36 -2.92 -3.76 -3.03
N ALA A 37 -4.19 -4.16 -2.86
CA ALA A 37 -4.62 -5.11 -1.84
C ALA A 37 -4.71 -6.56 -2.34
N ASN A 38 -4.67 -6.80 -3.65
CA ASN A 38 -4.84 -8.13 -4.25
C ASN A 38 -4.21 -8.19 -5.65
N ARG A 39 -4.17 -9.39 -6.24
CA ARG A 39 -3.55 -9.67 -7.55
C ARG A 39 -4.13 -8.86 -8.70
N GLU A 40 -5.44 -8.62 -8.70
CA GLU A 40 -6.11 -7.81 -9.72
C GLU A 40 -5.64 -6.36 -9.65
N GLU A 41 -5.62 -5.79 -8.46
CA GLU A 41 -5.15 -4.42 -8.24
C GLU A 41 -3.64 -4.27 -8.55
N ILE A 42 -2.81 -5.28 -8.23
CA ILE A 42 -1.39 -5.29 -8.62
C ILE A 42 -1.26 -5.19 -10.15
N SER A 43 -2.00 -6.02 -10.90
CA SER A 43 -1.98 -5.99 -12.36
C SER A 43 -2.48 -4.66 -12.90
N ALA A 44 -3.58 -4.14 -12.38
CA ALA A 44 -4.14 -2.86 -12.78
C ALA A 44 -3.16 -1.69 -12.53
N CYS A 45 -2.47 -1.67 -11.38
CA CYS A 45 -1.44 -0.67 -11.08
C CYS A 45 -0.26 -0.73 -12.06
N VAL A 46 0.19 -1.94 -12.44
CA VAL A 46 1.26 -2.11 -13.44
C VAL A 46 0.82 -1.60 -14.80
N GLU A 47 -0.38 -1.96 -15.25
CA GLU A 47 -0.93 -1.52 -16.53
C GLU A 47 -1.18 0.00 -16.58
N ALA A 48 -1.58 0.58 -15.44
CA ALA A 48 -1.74 2.03 -15.29
C ALA A 48 -0.41 2.78 -15.21
N GLY A 49 0.72 2.09 -15.00
CA GLY A 49 2.04 2.70 -14.91
C GLY A 49 2.37 3.32 -13.56
N ILE A 50 1.79 2.83 -12.46
CA ILE A 50 2.16 3.28 -11.11
C ILE A 50 3.64 2.98 -10.85
N ASP A 51 4.37 3.96 -10.33
CA ASP A 51 5.82 3.90 -10.19
C ASP A 51 6.29 3.03 -9.03
N LEU A 52 5.65 3.14 -7.86
CA LEU A 52 6.09 2.53 -6.60
C LEU A 52 4.94 1.81 -5.90
N PHE A 53 5.27 0.73 -5.19
CA PHE A 53 4.32 0.04 -4.31
C PHE A 53 4.76 0.09 -2.84
N VAL A 54 3.77 0.20 -1.95
CA VAL A 54 3.87 -0.17 -0.53
C VAL A 54 2.86 -1.26 -0.25
N ILE A 55 3.30 -2.38 0.33
CA ILE A 55 2.49 -3.61 0.45
C ILE A 55 2.68 -4.27 1.82
N GLY A 56 1.76 -5.15 2.17
CA GLY A 56 2.00 -6.14 3.22
C GLY A 56 3.07 -7.15 2.78
N SER A 57 3.87 -7.63 3.71
CA SER A 57 4.89 -8.64 3.40
C SER A 57 4.31 -9.97 2.90
N ASP A 58 3.04 -10.26 3.19
CA ASP A 58 2.30 -11.40 2.67
C ASP A 58 2.02 -11.34 1.15
N GLN A 59 2.09 -10.14 0.56
CA GLN A 59 1.85 -9.93 -0.88
C GLN A 59 3.13 -10.01 -1.74
N LEU A 60 4.29 -10.24 -1.13
CA LEU A 60 5.58 -10.18 -1.83
C LEU A 60 5.68 -11.17 -3.00
N GLU A 61 5.13 -12.39 -2.87
CA GLU A 61 5.12 -13.37 -3.95
C GLU A 61 4.27 -12.91 -5.13
N ASP A 62 3.07 -12.39 -4.85
CA ASP A 62 2.19 -11.89 -5.89
C ASP A 62 2.80 -10.71 -6.64
N VAL A 63 3.44 -9.79 -5.92
CA VAL A 63 4.13 -8.66 -6.55
C VAL A 63 5.39 -9.11 -7.31
N ALA A 64 6.12 -10.11 -6.82
CA ALA A 64 7.25 -10.66 -7.55
C ALA A 64 6.84 -11.32 -8.87
N GLU A 65 5.68 -11.95 -8.92
CA GLU A 65 5.12 -12.56 -10.13
C GLU A 65 4.53 -11.53 -11.10
N LEU A 66 3.66 -10.63 -10.62
CA LEU A 66 2.84 -9.74 -11.45
C LEU A 66 3.51 -8.40 -11.76
N ALA A 67 4.38 -7.92 -10.88
CA ALA A 67 5.07 -6.64 -10.97
C ALA A 67 6.59 -6.78 -10.71
N PRO A 68 7.30 -7.68 -11.41
CA PRO A 68 8.69 -8.04 -11.10
C PRO A 68 9.67 -6.86 -11.13
N THR A 69 9.33 -5.82 -11.89
CA THR A 69 10.20 -4.65 -12.08
C THR A 69 9.82 -3.44 -11.22
N THR A 70 8.68 -3.47 -10.54
CA THR A 70 8.22 -2.35 -9.73
C THR A 70 8.97 -2.32 -8.40
N PHE A 71 9.49 -1.14 -8.03
CA PHE A 71 10.07 -0.89 -6.71
C PHE A 71 9.01 -1.02 -5.62
N ARG A 72 9.33 -1.73 -4.53
CA ARG A 72 8.35 -2.06 -3.50
C ARG A 72 8.90 -1.95 -2.08
N GLY A 73 8.22 -1.17 -1.24
CA GLY A 73 8.34 -1.23 0.21
C GLY A 73 7.39 -2.31 0.75
N ALA A 74 7.85 -3.10 1.71
CA ALA A 74 7.01 -4.10 2.37
C ALA A 74 7.18 -4.04 3.89
N GLY A 75 6.11 -4.31 4.62
CA GLY A 75 6.12 -4.29 6.07
C GLY A 75 5.03 -5.15 6.68
N SER A 76 4.85 -5.01 7.97
CA SER A 76 3.83 -5.71 8.76
C SER A 76 3.03 -4.74 9.60
N ALA A 77 1.86 -5.17 10.07
CA ALA A 77 1.09 -4.41 11.04
C ALA A 77 1.93 -4.16 12.30
N TRP A 78 1.81 -2.96 12.88
CA TRP A 78 2.59 -2.55 14.06
C TRP A 78 2.53 -3.53 15.23
N SER A 79 1.37 -4.15 15.45
CA SER A 79 1.12 -5.06 16.57
C SER A 79 1.49 -6.52 16.30
N GLN A 80 1.99 -6.85 15.10
CA GLN A 80 2.25 -8.24 14.71
C GLN A 80 3.43 -8.86 15.48
N PHE A 81 4.44 -8.05 15.82
CA PHE A 81 5.64 -8.50 16.50
C PHE A 81 5.85 -7.72 17.82
N GLY A 82 6.32 -8.42 18.86
CA GLY A 82 6.53 -7.84 20.19
C GLY A 82 7.94 -7.29 20.42
N THR A 83 8.95 -7.85 19.76
CA THR A 83 10.36 -7.58 20.00
C THR A 83 11.11 -7.10 18.76
N THR A 84 12.24 -6.41 18.98
CA THR A 84 13.15 -6.01 17.88
C THR A 84 13.73 -7.22 17.15
N ALA A 85 13.99 -8.33 17.83
CA ALA A 85 14.52 -9.55 17.21
C ALA A 85 13.51 -10.14 16.21
N GLU A 86 12.24 -10.27 16.59
CA GLU A 86 11.19 -10.75 15.67
C GLU A 86 11.03 -9.83 14.44
N ILE A 87 11.15 -8.53 14.65
CA ILE A 87 11.09 -7.54 13.54
C ILE A 87 12.31 -7.70 12.63
N MET A 88 13.50 -7.92 13.19
CA MET A 88 14.72 -8.16 12.43
C MET A 88 14.57 -9.41 11.56
N ASP A 89 14.12 -10.52 12.13
CA ASP A 89 13.88 -11.77 11.40
C ASP A 89 12.88 -11.58 10.26
N HIS A 90 11.78 -10.88 10.51
CA HIS A 90 10.78 -10.58 9.52
C HIS A 90 11.30 -9.63 8.43
N ALA A 91 12.10 -8.64 8.79
CA ALA A 91 12.71 -7.73 7.83
C ALA A 91 13.66 -8.47 6.89
N PHE A 92 14.54 -9.33 7.41
CA PHE A 92 15.40 -10.17 6.58
C PHE A 92 14.59 -11.12 5.68
N ASP A 93 13.46 -11.65 6.16
CA ASP A 93 12.57 -12.47 5.35
C ASP A 93 11.97 -11.65 4.20
N ALA A 94 11.42 -10.48 4.48
CA ALA A 94 10.87 -9.58 3.47
C ALA A 94 11.90 -9.20 2.41
N MET A 95 13.12 -8.86 2.83
CA MET A 95 14.22 -8.53 1.90
C MET A 95 14.61 -9.72 1.02
N ARG A 96 14.69 -10.94 1.58
CA ARG A 96 14.96 -12.17 0.80
C ARG A 96 13.86 -12.47 -0.23
N ARG A 97 12.61 -12.10 0.06
CA ARG A 97 11.45 -12.26 -0.83
C ARG A 97 11.30 -11.10 -1.82
N GLY A 98 12.24 -10.17 -1.85
CA GLY A 98 12.38 -9.15 -2.88
C GLY A 98 11.80 -7.78 -2.54
N ALA A 99 11.60 -7.46 -1.27
CA ALA A 99 11.35 -6.08 -0.84
C ALA A 99 12.59 -5.20 -1.13
N ASP A 100 12.37 -3.94 -1.46
CA ASP A 100 13.42 -2.93 -1.69
C ASP A 100 13.54 -1.97 -0.51
N LEU A 101 12.46 -1.81 0.30
CA LEU A 101 12.42 -1.12 1.59
C LEU A 101 11.65 -1.95 2.60
N TYR A 102 12.02 -1.85 3.86
CA TYR A 102 11.27 -2.44 4.98
C TYR A 102 10.54 -1.35 5.77
N TYR A 103 9.21 -1.41 5.78
CA TYR A 103 8.36 -0.46 6.50
C TYR A 103 8.19 -0.86 7.96
N THR A 104 8.42 0.07 8.88
CA THR A 104 8.21 -0.13 10.32
C THR A 104 7.87 1.16 11.06
N LEU A 105 6.97 1.05 12.06
CA LEU A 105 6.58 2.11 12.99
C LEU A 105 7.27 1.96 14.37
N ARG A 106 8.34 1.19 14.46
CA ARG A 106 9.00 0.89 15.73
C ARG A 106 9.86 2.06 16.21
N SER A 107 10.45 1.91 17.37
CA SER A 107 11.30 2.94 17.96
C SER A 107 12.54 3.23 17.13
N LEU A 108 13.17 4.38 17.35
CA LEU A 108 14.41 4.76 16.65
C LEU A 108 15.51 3.73 16.87
N GLU A 109 15.59 3.12 18.06
CA GLU A 109 16.57 2.07 18.36
C GLU A 109 16.35 0.82 17.47
N THR A 110 15.09 0.47 17.19
CA THR A 110 14.79 -0.64 16.27
C THR A 110 15.11 -0.27 14.83
N MET A 111 14.80 0.96 14.43
CA MET A 111 15.13 1.46 13.08
C MET A 111 16.65 1.49 12.87
N GLU A 112 17.41 1.97 13.85
CA GLU A 112 18.88 1.99 13.84
C GLU A 112 19.47 0.57 13.75
N ALA A 113 18.94 -0.36 14.52
CA ALA A 113 19.37 -1.76 14.46
C ALA A 113 19.17 -2.36 13.05
N LEU A 114 18.02 -2.12 12.42
CA LEU A 114 17.74 -2.56 11.06
C LEU A 114 18.70 -1.90 10.04
N ALA A 115 18.89 -0.59 10.13
CA ALA A 115 19.76 0.17 9.24
C ALA A 115 21.24 -0.26 9.37
N ASN A 116 21.70 -0.54 10.59
CA ASN A 116 23.06 -1.03 10.87
C ASN A 116 23.34 -2.40 10.23
N GLU A 117 22.30 -3.24 10.08
CA GLU A 117 22.39 -4.53 9.36
C GLU A 117 22.20 -4.39 7.84
N GLY A 118 22.12 -3.16 7.32
CA GLY A 118 22.00 -2.85 5.90
C GLY A 118 20.60 -3.00 5.33
N ILE A 119 19.56 -3.06 6.17
CA ILE A 119 18.18 -3.07 5.71
C ILE A 119 17.74 -1.62 5.43
N PRO A 120 17.28 -1.29 4.22
CA PRO A 120 16.75 0.02 3.91
C PRO A 120 15.41 0.24 4.63
N VAL A 121 15.38 1.14 5.61
CA VAL A 121 14.23 1.38 6.49
C VAL A 121 13.33 2.46 5.93
N GLN A 122 12.03 2.16 5.84
CA GLN A 122 10.94 3.12 5.67
C GLN A 122 10.17 3.25 6.96
N SER A 123 9.81 4.48 7.34
CA SER A 123 9.02 4.75 8.55
C SER A 123 7.88 5.74 8.25
N HIS A 124 7.40 6.48 9.24
CA HIS A 124 6.20 7.31 9.13
C HIS A 124 6.33 8.57 9.98
N ILE A 125 5.79 9.68 9.49
CA ILE A 125 5.65 10.96 10.21
C ILE A 125 4.25 11.55 9.99
N GLY A 126 3.82 12.40 10.91
CA GLY A 126 2.50 13.04 10.86
C GLY A 126 1.43 12.20 11.55
N LEU A 127 0.33 11.93 10.86
CA LEU A 127 -0.75 11.09 11.39
C LEU A 127 -0.32 9.63 11.35
N ILE A 128 -0.30 8.98 12.50
CA ILE A 128 -0.16 7.53 12.62
C ILE A 128 -1.48 6.99 13.18
N PRO A 129 -2.37 6.39 12.35
CA PRO A 129 -3.70 5.98 12.78
C PRO A 129 -3.71 5.09 14.03
N THR A 130 -2.74 4.16 14.15
CA THR A 130 -2.59 3.27 15.30
C THR A 130 -2.40 4.04 16.63
N PHE A 131 -1.84 5.24 16.59
CA PHE A 131 -1.59 6.07 17.76
C PHE A 131 -2.61 7.19 17.95
N SER A 132 -3.69 7.21 17.16
CA SER A 132 -4.67 8.29 17.16
C SER A 132 -5.33 8.56 18.52
N HIS A 133 -5.49 7.53 19.36
CA HIS A 133 -6.06 7.71 20.69
C HIS A 133 -5.15 8.49 21.68
N TYR A 134 -3.85 8.60 21.40
CA TYR A 134 -2.96 9.50 22.16
C TYR A 134 -3.20 10.98 21.81
N HIS A 135 -3.89 11.25 20.69
CA HIS A 135 -4.01 12.59 20.09
C HIS A 135 -5.46 13.06 19.90
N ASN A 136 -6.40 12.50 20.65
CA ASN A 136 -7.83 12.83 20.57
C ASN A 136 -8.42 12.52 19.17
N GLY A 137 -8.02 11.39 18.56
CA GLY A 137 -8.53 10.91 17.28
C GLY A 137 -7.66 11.26 16.07
N LEU A 138 -8.21 11.01 14.89
CA LEU A 138 -7.56 11.29 13.61
C LEU A 138 -7.56 12.80 13.36
N ARG A 139 -6.39 13.38 13.13
CA ARG A 139 -6.26 14.82 12.85
C ARG A 139 -5.10 15.12 11.91
N ALA A 140 -5.15 16.29 11.27
CA ALA A 140 -4.00 16.82 10.55
C ALA A 140 -2.92 17.33 11.54
N TRP A 141 -1.67 17.27 11.10
CA TRP A 141 -0.46 17.61 11.84
C TRP A 141 0.27 18.80 11.21
N GLY A 142 1.17 19.42 11.97
CA GLY A 142 1.96 20.55 11.47
C GLY A 142 1.16 21.82 11.28
N ARG A 143 0.02 21.99 11.95
CA ARG A 143 -0.84 23.17 11.83
C ARG A 143 -0.37 24.36 12.65
N THR A 144 0.63 24.18 13.49
CA THR A 144 1.31 25.23 14.26
C THR A 144 2.81 25.15 14.02
N ALA A 145 3.53 26.23 14.29
CA ALA A 145 5.00 26.27 14.18
C ALA A 145 5.67 25.23 15.10
N ASP A 146 5.14 25.04 16.30
CA ASP A 146 5.68 24.07 17.25
C ASP A 146 5.50 22.63 16.73
N GLU A 147 4.33 22.26 16.22
CA GLU A 147 4.08 20.97 15.58
C GLU A 147 4.98 20.76 14.35
N ALA A 148 5.13 21.79 13.50
CA ALA A 148 6.01 21.72 12.33
C ALA A 148 7.47 21.46 12.75
N MET A 149 7.95 22.12 13.78
CA MET A 149 9.30 21.92 14.32
C MET A 149 9.47 20.56 14.97
N GLU A 150 8.44 20.00 15.59
CA GLU A 150 8.48 18.64 16.15
C GLU A 150 8.57 17.60 15.05
N ILE A 151 7.75 17.72 13.98
CA ILE A 151 7.83 16.86 12.79
C ILE A 151 9.24 16.91 12.18
N PHE A 152 9.80 18.11 12.01
CA PHE A 152 11.14 18.26 11.46
C PHE A 152 12.23 17.63 12.35
N ARG A 153 12.17 17.82 13.66
CA ARG A 153 13.10 17.17 14.59
C ARG A 153 12.99 15.65 14.55
N THR A 154 11.75 15.12 14.48
CA THR A 154 11.51 13.68 14.35
C THR A 154 12.12 13.14 13.07
N LEU A 155 11.87 13.81 11.93
CA LEU A 155 12.46 13.44 10.64
C LEU A 155 13.99 13.45 10.67
N LYS A 156 14.61 14.47 11.30
CA LYS A 156 16.07 14.53 11.43
C LYS A 156 16.63 13.41 12.30
N ARG A 157 15.96 13.04 13.39
CA ARG A 157 16.37 11.88 14.22
C ARG A 157 16.23 10.56 13.45
N MET A 158 15.21 10.42 12.62
CA MET A 158 15.07 9.25 11.72
C MET A 158 16.20 9.22 10.69
N GLU A 159 16.57 10.36 10.11
CA GLU A 159 17.71 10.46 9.19
C GLU A 159 19.02 10.05 9.88
N GLU A 160 19.26 10.51 11.12
CA GLU A 160 20.46 10.20 11.90
C GLU A 160 20.61 8.70 12.20
N VAL A 161 19.51 7.97 12.39
CA VAL A 161 19.52 6.51 12.61
C VAL A 161 19.44 5.69 11.33
N GLY A 162 19.54 6.32 10.15
CA GLY A 162 19.66 5.64 8.86
C GLY A 162 18.32 5.30 8.17
N VAL A 163 17.20 5.92 8.56
CA VAL A 163 15.94 5.80 7.82
C VAL A 163 16.08 6.40 6.43
N ILE A 164 15.68 5.66 5.41
CA ILE A 164 15.81 6.03 3.98
C ILE A 164 14.56 6.76 3.47
N ALA A 165 13.38 6.39 3.94
CA ALA A 165 12.11 6.93 3.48
C ALA A 165 11.10 7.06 4.63
N VAL A 166 10.13 7.97 4.48
CA VAL A 166 8.99 8.10 5.39
C VAL A 166 7.70 8.33 4.61
N GLU A 167 6.62 7.72 5.07
CA GLU A 167 5.27 8.20 4.75
C GLU A 167 5.01 9.47 5.54
N ALA A 168 4.61 10.52 4.85
CA ALA A 168 4.24 11.81 5.44
C ALA A 168 2.72 11.94 5.36
N GLU A 169 2.01 11.54 6.43
CA GLU A 169 0.55 11.46 6.41
C GLU A 169 -0.10 12.66 7.10
N CYS A 170 -1.04 13.29 6.38
CA CYS A 170 -1.90 14.37 6.87
C CYS A 170 -1.11 15.52 7.53
N ILE A 171 0.07 15.85 6.99
CA ILE A 171 0.88 17.01 7.39
C ILE A 171 0.44 18.23 6.58
N ALA A 172 0.43 19.42 7.18
CA ALA A 172 0.18 20.65 6.45
C ALA A 172 1.16 20.79 5.27
N GLU A 173 0.64 21.10 4.07
CA GLU A 173 1.43 21.13 2.82
C GLU A 173 2.65 22.02 2.92
N GLU A 174 2.51 23.21 3.53
CA GLU A 174 3.59 24.17 3.70
C GLU A 174 4.72 23.63 4.59
N VAL A 175 4.39 22.75 5.54
CA VAL A 175 5.39 22.08 6.39
C VAL A 175 6.16 21.05 5.59
N LEU A 176 5.47 20.18 4.84
CA LEU A 176 6.16 19.20 3.99
C LEU A 176 7.03 19.88 2.95
N GLU A 177 6.54 20.96 2.30
CA GLU A 177 7.31 21.78 1.36
C GLU A 177 8.57 22.36 2.02
N ALA A 178 8.46 22.86 3.26
CA ALA A 178 9.58 23.48 3.97
C ALA A 178 10.65 22.46 4.40
N ILE A 179 10.26 21.22 4.73
CA ILE A 179 11.20 20.22 5.29
C ILE A 179 11.75 19.25 4.23
N ASN A 180 11.03 18.99 3.13
CA ASN A 180 11.40 17.95 2.16
C ASN A 180 12.82 18.15 1.60
N LEU A 181 13.19 19.38 1.24
CA LEU A 181 14.53 19.70 0.71
C LEU A 181 15.62 19.89 1.78
N LYS A 182 15.27 19.72 3.08
CA LYS A 182 16.21 19.84 4.20
C LYS A 182 16.62 18.47 4.78
N THR A 183 16.25 17.40 4.12
CA THR A 183 16.58 16.04 4.52
C THR A 183 16.97 15.19 3.29
N SER A 184 17.81 14.19 3.48
CA SER A 184 18.09 13.16 2.49
C SER A 184 17.03 12.06 2.47
N VAL A 185 16.18 11.97 3.50
CA VAL A 185 15.10 11.00 3.61
C VAL A 185 14.05 11.26 2.52
N LEU A 186 13.68 10.24 1.77
CA LEU A 186 12.60 10.32 0.80
C LEU A 186 11.25 10.50 1.52
N THR A 187 10.42 11.40 1.05
CA THR A 187 9.10 11.65 1.64
C THR A 187 8.00 11.21 0.69
N PHE A 188 7.15 10.28 1.14
CA PHE A 188 5.98 9.79 0.40
C PHE A 188 4.73 10.48 0.97
N SER A 189 4.19 11.43 0.23
CA SER A 189 3.07 12.28 0.68
C SER A 189 1.75 11.52 0.63
N LEU A 190 1.15 11.29 1.78
CA LEU A 190 -0.21 10.76 1.95
C LEU A 190 -1.10 11.85 2.56
N GLY A 191 -1.84 12.57 1.74
CA GLY A 191 -2.67 13.69 2.19
C GLY A 191 -1.89 14.89 2.73
N SER A 192 -0.62 15.07 2.34
CA SER A 192 0.27 16.15 2.80
C SER A 192 0.67 17.10 1.68
N GLY A 193 -0.14 17.21 0.62
CA GLY A 193 0.13 18.06 -0.53
C GLY A 193 1.12 17.44 -1.53
N LYS A 194 1.62 18.27 -2.45
CA LYS A 194 2.39 17.85 -3.63
C LYS A 194 3.91 17.88 -3.47
N ALA A 195 4.42 18.30 -2.31
CA ALA A 195 5.85 18.55 -2.10
C ALA A 195 6.65 17.28 -1.73
N GLY A 196 6.03 16.10 -1.67
CA GLY A 196 6.72 14.82 -1.47
C GLY A 196 7.50 14.36 -2.71
N ASP A 197 8.43 13.44 -2.50
CA ASP A 197 9.18 12.80 -3.60
C ASP A 197 8.30 11.80 -4.35
N ALA A 198 7.27 11.25 -3.69
CA ALA A 198 6.17 10.54 -4.30
C ALA A 198 4.83 10.97 -3.68
N ILE A 199 3.75 10.87 -4.47
CA ILE A 199 2.38 10.97 -3.96
C ILE A 199 1.85 9.56 -3.77
N PHE A 200 1.51 9.25 -2.53
CA PHE A 200 0.96 7.98 -2.12
C PHE A 200 -0.56 8.07 -1.95
N SER A 201 -1.28 7.09 -2.47
CA SER A 201 -2.72 6.89 -2.22
C SER A 201 -3.07 5.41 -2.20
N PHE A 202 -4.05 5.04 -1.41
CA PHE A 202 -4.61 3.69 -1.43
C PHE A 202 -5.38 3.44 -2.72
N VAL A 203 -5.26 2.24 -3.29
CA VAL A 203 -5.98 1.88 -4.53
C VAL A 203 -7.49 2.01 -4.33
N ALA A 204 -8.01 1.60 -3.17
CA ALA A 204 -9.42 1.73 -2.84
C ALA A 204 -9.91 3.19 -2.93
N ASP A 205 -9.13 4.14 -2.39
CA ASP A 205 -9.45 5.57 -2.44
C ASP A 205 -9.46 6.08 -3.89
N VAL A 206 -8.39 5.79 -4.64
CA VAL A 206 -8.23 6.23 -6.04
C VAL A 206 -9.33 5.66 -6.94
N CYS A 207 -9.69 4.40 -6.74
CA CYS A 207 -10.69 3.71 -7.55
C CYS A 207 -12.14 3.94 -7.06
N GLY A 208 -12.33 4.58 -5.90
CA GLY A 208 -13.66 4.75 -5.30
C GLY A 208 -14.31 3.41 -4.97
N ASP A 209 -13.54 2.52 -4.32
CA ASP A 209 -13.97 1.16 -3.98
C ASP A 209 -14.50 1.04 -2.54
N GLU A 210 -14.79 2.14 -1.92
CA GLU A 210 -15.28 2.18 -0.55
C GLU A 210 -16.73 1.71 -0.44
N SER A 211 -17.07 1.16 0.72
CA SER A 211 -18.45 0.88 1.08
C SER A 211 -19.22 2.18 1.35
N GLU A 212 -20.56 2.17 1.21
CA GLU A 212 -21.39 3.35 1.54
C GLU A 212 -21.29 3.77 3.02
N GLU A 213 -20.82 2.86 3.89
CA GLU A 213 -20.69 3.06 5.33
C GLU A 213 -19.38 3.77 5.69
N ASP A 214 -18.35 3.69 4.81
CA ASP A 214 -17.06 4.30 5.02
C ASP A 214 -16.98 5.61 4.22
N SER A 215 -16.97 6.74 4.90
CA SER A 215 -16.67 8.02 4.25
C SER A 215 -15.17 8.05 3.90
N PRO A 216 -14.81 8.34 2.64
CA PRO A 216 -13.40 8.45 2.26
C PRO A 216 -12.67 9.48 3.13
N PRO A 217 -11.37 9.30 3.38
CA PRO A 217 -10.57 10.31 4.04
C PRO A 217 -10.69 11.66 3.32
N LYS A 218 -10.74 12.76 4.05
CA LYS A 218 -10.93 14.11 3.46
C LYS A 218 -9.88 14.49 2.40
N HIS A 219 -8.72 13.85 2.43
CA HIS A 219 -7.62 14.06 1.48
C HIS A 219 -7.67 13.10 0.29
N ALA A 220 -8.54 12.08 0.32
CA ALA A 220 -8.71 11.14 -0.78
C ALA A 220 -9.53 11.77 -1.91
N HIS A 221 -9.15 11.44 -3.15
CA HIS A 221 -9.91 11.79 -4.34
C HIS A 221 -10.09 10.55 -5.20
N ALA A 222 -11.35 10.19 -5.45
CA ALA A 222 -11.69 9.07 -6.30
C ALA A 222 -11.74 9.50 -7.77
N PHE A 223 -10.95 8.84 -8.60
CA PHE A 223 -10.98 8.96 -10.08
C PHE A 223 -11.92 7.95 -10.72
N GLY A 224 -12.32 6.90 -9.96
CA GLY A 224 -13.25 5.84 -10.37
C GLY A 224 -14.45 5.72 -9.45
N ASN A 225 -15.26 4.66 -9.66
CA ASN A 225 -16.42 4.34 -8.82
C ASN A 225 -16.63 2.81 -8.77
N ILE A 226 -15.62 2.08 -8.32
CA ILE A 226 -15.65 0.62 -8.23
C ILE A 226 -16.69 0.15 -7.22
N GLY A 227 -16.85 0.86 -6.10
CA GLY A 227 -17.86 0.53 -5.08
C GLY A 227 -19.27 0.45 -5.65
N ARG A 228 -19.66 1.39 -6.54
CA ARG A 228 -20.96 1.33 -7.24
C ARG A 228 -21.06 0.08 -8.13
N LEU A 229 -20.02 -0.27 -8.87
CA LEU A 229 -20.02 -1.45 -9.73
C LEU A 229 -20.13 -2.75 -8.92
N ARG A 230 -19.43 -2.83 -7.79
CA ARG A 230 -19.53 -3.98 -6.86
C ARG A 230 -20.95 -4.13 -6.31
N ARG A 231 -21.63 -3.03 -5.96
CA ARG A 231 -23.04 -3.07 -5.52
C ARG A 231 -23.95 -3.58 -6.63
N GLN A 232 -23.79 -3.10 -7.86
CA GLN A 232 -24.57 -3.59 -9.01
C GLN A 232 -24.35 -5.08 -9.26
N MET A 233 -23.09 -5.54 -9.21
CA MET A 233 -22.78 -6.97 -9.33
C MET A 233 -23.42 -7.80 -8.19
N ARG A 234 -23.45 -7.27 -6.97
CA ARG A 234 -24.10 -7.93 -5.84
C ARG A 234 -25.62 -8.03 -6.02
N GLU A 235 -26.27 -6.97 -6.47
CA GLU A 235 -27.70 -6.93 -6.74
C GLU A 235 -28.08 -7.92 -7.84
N GLU A 236 -27.35 -7.94 -8.94
CA GLU A 236 -27.54 -8.92 -10.02
C GLU A 236 -27.40 -10.37 -9.52
N ARG A 237 -26.37 -10.64 -8.72
CA ARG A 237 -26.16 -11.96 -8.13
C ARG A 237 -27.31 -12.37 -7.20
N ILE A 238 -27.82 -11.45 -6.38
CA ILE A 238 -28.97 -11.70 -5.51
C ILE A 238 -30.20 -11.99 -6.36
N GLY A 239 -30.48 -11.20 -7.40
CA GLY A 239 -31.60 -11.41 -8.31
C GLY A 239 -31.57 -12.80 -8.94
N ALA A 240 -30.45 -13.16 -9.56
CA ALA A 240 -30.27 -14.47 -10.19
C ALA A 240 -30.45 -15.65 -9.21
N LEU A 241 -29.88 -15.54 -7.99
CA LEU A 241 -30.02 -16.57 -6.97
C LEU A 241 -31.45 -16.67 -6.43
N THR A 242 -32.16 -15.53 -6.33
CA THR A 242 -33.57 -15.51 -5.91
C THR A 242 -34.44 -16.19 -6.97
N GLU A 243 -34.27 -15.85 -8.23
CA GLU A 243 -35.00 -16.49 -9.33
C GLU A 243 -34.76 -18.00 -9.35
N PHE A 244 -33.48 -18.43 -9.28
CA PHE A 244 -33.13 -19.85 -9.18
C PHE A 244 -33.84 -20.53 -8.01
N HIS A 245 -33.80 -19.93 -6.83
CA HIS A 245 -34.45 -20.48 -5.63
C HIS A 245 -35.96 -20.64 -5.81
N GLU A 246 -36.61 -19.61 -6.36
CA GLU A 246 -38.07 -19.64 -6.61
C GLU A 246 -38.45 -20.69 -7.64
N GLU A 247 -37.71 -20.81 -8.75
CA GLU A 247 -37.99 -21.81 -9.79
C GLU A 247 -37.83 -23.24 -9.27
N VAL A 248 -36.82 -23.49 -8.41
CA VAL A 248 -36.69 -24.77 -7.71
C VAL A 248 -37.89 -25.03 -6.78
N ARG A 249 -38.32 -24.03 -6.02
CA ARG A 249 -39.46 -24.16 -5.09
C ARG A 249 -40.79 -24.39 -5.80
N ARG A 250 -40.95 -23.82 -7.00
CA ARG A 250 -42.13 -24.05 -7.86
C ARG A 250 -42.10 -25.38 -8.61
N GLY A 251 -40.96 -26.09 -8.57
CA GLY A 251 -40.76 -27.35 -9.30
C GLY A 251 -40.50 -27.13 -10.81
N ASN A 252 -40.22 -25.94 -11.24
CA ASN A 252 -39.93 -25.60 -12.63
C ASN A 252 -38.50 -25.91 -13.03
N PHE A 253 -37.55 -25.75 -12.11
CA PHE A 253 -36.12 -26.07 -12.34
C PHE A 253 -35.79 -27.43 -11.68
N PRO A 254 -34.96 -28.29 -12.32
CA PRO A 254 -34.24 -28.06 -13.58
C PRO A 254 -35.15 -28.09 -14.82
N TYR A 255 -34.80 -27.26 -15.81
CA TYR A 255 -35.55 -27.23 -17.08
C TYR A 255 -35.28 -28.52 -17.89
N PRO A 256 -36.26 -29.01 -18.67
CA PRO A 256 -36.10 -30.26 -19.44
C PRO A 256 -34.84 -30.22 -20.32
N ALA A 257 -34.48 -29.08 -20.88
CA ALA A 257 -33.29 -28.95 -21.73
C ALA A 257 -31.94 -29.13 -20.99
N THR A 258 -31.95 -28.99 -19.65
CA THR A 258 -30.74 -29.19 -18.81
C THR A 258 -30.69 -30.58 -18.17
N ASN A 259 -31.72 -31.43 -18.35
CA ASN A 259 -31.78 -32.76 -17.77
C ASN A 259 -30.93 -33.76 -18.58
N ILE A 260 -30.21 -34.61 -17.87
CA ILE A 260 -29.51 -35.74 -18.45
C ILE A 260 -30.53 -36.88 -18.63
N ALA A 261 -30.80 -37.23 -19.87
CA ALA A 261 -31.68 -38.34 -20.19
C ALA A 261 -30.90 -39.66 -20.26
N MET A 262 -31.57 -40.79 -19.94
CA MET A 262 -31.03 -42.10 -20.22
C MET A 262 -30.86 -42.32 -21.73
N LYS A 263 -29.88 -43.13 -22.10
CA LYS A 263 -29.73 -43.53 -23.52
C LYS A 263 -30.99 -44.20 -24.04
N PRO A 264 -31.33 -43.97 -25.29
CA PRO A 264 -32.46 -44.67 -25.91
C PRO A 264 -32.30 -46.20 -25.78
N GLY A 265 -33.34 -46.88 -25.27
CA GLY A 265 -33.35 -48.36 -25.04
C GLY A 265 -32.89 -48.80 -23.64
N GLU A 266 -32.42 -47.88 -22.76
CA GLU A 266 -31.97 -48.22 -21.40
C GLU A 266 -33.09 -48.02 -20.34
N LYS A 267 -34.27 -47.57 -20.75
CA LYS A 267 -35.47 -47.49 -19.88
C LYS A 267 -36.19 -48.83 -19.92
N ASN A 268 -36.05 -49.66 -18.90
CA ASN A 268 -36.90 -50.82 -18.62
C ASN A 268 -37.80 -50.54 -17.44
#